data_f8f17a2ca0213171c987c546dd685c83
#
_entry.id   f8f17a2ca0213171c987c546dd685c83
#
_cell.length_a   1.000
_cell.length_b   1.000
_cell.length_c   1.000
_cell.angle_alpha   90.00
_cell.angle_beta   90.00
_cell.angle_gamma   90.00
#
_symmetry.space_group_name_H-M   'P 1'
#
loop_
_entity.id
_entity.type
_entity.pdbx_description
1 polymer ?
#
loop_
_entity_poly.entity_id
_entity_poly.type
_entity_poly.pdbx_seq_one_letter_code
_entity_poly.pdbx_strand_id
1 'polypeptide(L)'
;MKRISCLVVEDEPASQEILRKYINDFPQLECRQYCSNAFEAADVLRTDSVDLIFLDINMPRLSGMQFYRSLVDPPAVIFTTAYAEHAAEGFDVNAVDYLVKPFPFDRFIKAVNKFIDLTESKPGTDEYILLMADKKMHKVYLSSILFAEGMSDYVKVHTEKMTLIVLMTLQKLQEQLPPTHFKRIHRSFIISLGRLEYIDGNFVVIDKHQIPIGQTYRSEFLTFLQQRSRC
;
A
#
# COMPACT_ATOMS: atom_id res chain seq x y z
N MET A 1 -5.34 5.71 15.91
CA MET A 1 -5.11 4.80 14.77
C MET A 1 -6.46 4.25 14.34
N LYS A 2 -6.77 4.22 13.04
CA LYS A 2 -7.99 3.60 12.51
C LYS A 2 -7.87 2.09 12.73
N ARG A 3 -8.86 1.44 13.35
CA ARG A 3 -8.89 -0.02 13.46
C ARG A 3 -9.20 -0.63 12.10
N ILE A 4 -8.56 -1.75 11.80
CA ILE A 4 -8.77 -2.54 10.58
C ILE A 4 -9.99 -3.42 10.82
N SER A 5 -11.04 -3.22 10.04
CA SER A 5 -12.25 -4.03 10.08
C SER A 5 -11.99 -5.37 9.39
N CYS A 6 -12.08 -6.49 10.11
CA CYS A 6 -11.87 -7.81 9.50
C CYS A 6 -13.09 -8.72 9.63
N LEU A 7 -13.14 -9.73 8.75
CA LEU A 7 -14.12 -10.80 8.73
C LEU A 7 -13.38 -12.13 8.79
N VAL A 8 -13.88 -13.08 9.57
CA VAL A 8 -13.38 -14.46 9.60
C VAL A 8 -14.41 -15.39 8.98
N VAL A 9 -13.98 -16.22 8.02
CA VAL A 9 -14.83 -17.21 7.35
C VAL A 9 -14.13 -18.56 7.46
N GLU A 10 -14.61 -19.39 8.34
CA GLU A 10 -13.99 -20.65 8.77
C GLU A 10 -15.06 -21.59 9.29
N ASP A 11 -15.20 -22.77 8.70
CA ASP A 11 -16.22 -23.74 9.06
C ASP A 11 -15.82 -24.66 10.23
N GLU A 12 -14.52 -24.73 10.55
CA GLU A 12 -14.00 -25.52 11.67
C GLU A 12 -13.95 -24.70 12.95
N PRO A 13 -14.76 -25.05 14.01
CA PRO A 13 -14.82 -24.24 15.24
C PRO A 13 -13.47 -24.09 15.95
N ALA A 14 -12.61 -25.11 15.91
CA ALA A 14 -11.29 -25.05 16.56
C ALA A 14 -10.37 -24.02 15.87
N SER A 15 -10.35 -24.01 14.54
CA SER A 15 -9.59 -23.04 13.73
C SER A 15 -10.14 -21.63 13.89
N GLN A 16 -11.46 -21.48 13.96
CA GLN A 16 -12.12 -20.20 14.22
C GLN A 16 -11.74 -19.62 15.60
N GLU A 17 -11.65 -20.48 16.64
CA GLU A 17 -11.25 -20.05 17.98
C GLU A 17 -9.78 -19.60 18.05
N ILE A 18 -8.88 -20.24 17.29
CA ILE A 18 -7.48 -19.80 17.16
C ILE A 18 -7.41 -18.40 16.54
N LEU A 19 -8.13 -18.17 15.44
CA LEU A 19 -8.20 -16.85 14.81
C LEU A 19 -8.79 -15.80 15.75
N ARG A 20 -9.85 -16.16 16.48
CA ARG A 20 -10.46 -15.28 17.49
C ARG A 20 -9.47 -14.84 18.54
N LYS A 21 -8.68 -15.77 19.09
CA LYS A 21 -7.64 -15.47 20.06
C LYS A 21 -6.58 -14.55 19.46
N TYR A 22 -6.08 -14.85 18.27
CA TYR A 22 -5.04 -14.07 17.62
C TYR A 22 -5.49 -12.65 17.26
N ILE A 23 -6.73 -12.49 16.80
CA ILE A 23 -7.31 -11.17 16.51
C ILE A 23 -7.49 -10.36 17.80
N ASN A 24 -7.94 -10.98 18.90
CA ASN A 24 -8.06 -10.30 20.19
C ASN A 24 -6.71 -9.85 20.75
N ASP A 25 -5.64 -10.63 20.50
CA ASP A 25 -4.27 -10.30 20.91
C ASP A 25 -3.61 -9.25 19.99
N PHE A 26 -4.28 -8.80 18.90
CA PHE A 26 -3.78 -7.81 17.96
C PHE A 26 -4.68 -6.55 17.92
N PRO A 27 -4.37 -5.50 18.73
CA PRO A 27 -5.28 -4.37 18.98
C PRO A 27 -5.70 -3.55 17.76
N GLN A 28 -4.98 -3.66 16.63
CA GLN A 28 -5.30 -2.95 15.40
C GLN A 28 -6.43 -3.61 14.60
N LEU A 29 -6.73 -4.89 14.86
CA LEU A 29 -7.83 -5.62 14.22
C LEU A 29 -9.12 -5.49 15.03
N GLU A 30 -10.24 -5.39 14.32
CA GLU A 30 -11.59 -5.46 14.87
C GLU A 30 -12.42 -6.40 14.02
N CYS A 31 -12.72 -7.60 14.55
CA CYS A 31 -13.53 -8.56 13.82
C CYS A 31 -15.01 -8.17 13.86
N ARG A 32 -15.62 -8.00 12.67
CA ARG A 32 -17.05 -7.71 12.53
C ARG A 32 -17.89 -8.92 12.84
N GLN A 33 -17.51 -10.06 12.26
CA GLN A 33 -18.23 -11.31 12.44
C GLN A 33 -17.33 -12.52 12.18
N TYR A 34 -17.68 -13.64 12.80
CA TYR A 34 -17.15 -14.96 12.54
C TYR A 34 -18.22 -15.77 11.82
N CYS A 35 -17.98 -16.09 10.55
CA CYS A 35 -18.89 -16.81 9.67
C CYS A 35 -18.41 -18.26 9.53
N SER A 36 -19.36 -19.18 9.51
CA SER A 36 -19.09 -20.61 9.32
C SER A 36 -19.16 -21.07 7.87
N ASN A 37 -19.52 -20.19 6.96
CA ASN A 37 -19.64 -20.50 5.53
C ASN A 37 -19.67 -19.24 4.67
N ALA A 38 -19.52 -19.44 3.35
CA ALA A 38 -19.50 -18.37 2.36
C ALA A 38 -20.82 -17.56 2.29
N PHE A 39 -21.98 -18.15 2.59
CA PHE A 39 -23.26 -17.47 2.50
C PHE A 39 -23.43 -16.45 3.62
N GLU A 40 -23.06 -16.81 4.85
CA GLU A 40 -23.02 -15.86 5.97
C GLU A 40 -22.05 -14.71 5.67
N ALA A 41 -20.88 -15.00 5.12
CA ALA A 41 -19.91 -14.00 4.74
C ALA A 41 -20.44 -13.04 3.66
N ALA A 42 -21.17 -13.56 2.67
CA ALA A 42 -21.79 -12.74 1.63
C ALA A 42 -22.82 -11.76 2.20
N ASP A 43 -23.59 -12.16 3.20
CA ASP A 43 -24.57 -11.28 3.83
C ASP A 43 -23.89 -10.14 4.60
N VAL A 44 -22.82 -10.45 5.34
CA VAL A 44 -22.00 -9.42 6.03
C VAL A 44 -21.40 -8.42 5.05
N LEU A 45 -20.80 -8.90 3.96
CA LEU A 45 -20.15 -8.05 2.96
C LEU A 45 -21.12 -7.13 2.19
N ARG A 46 -22.43 -7.40 2.24
CA ARG A 46 -23.45 -6.49 1.67
C ARG A 46 -23.80 -5.33 2.59
N THR A 47 -23.66 -5.50 3.89
CA THR A 47 -24.11 -4.53 4.90
C THR A 47 -22.96 -3.77 5.55
N ASP A 48 -21.80 -4.39 5.66
CA ASP A 48 -20.66 -3.86 6.38
C ASP A 48 -19.44 -3.64 5.46
N SER A 49 -18.70 -2.59 5.73
CA SER A 49 -17.41 -2.39 5.11
C SER A 49 -16.34 -3.20 5.85
N VAL A 50 -15.67 -4.08 5.12
CA VAL A 50 -14.62 -4.96 5.61
C VAL A 50 -13.33 -4.62 4.88
N ASP A 51 -12.24 -4.40 5.62
CA ASP A 51 -10.93 -4.10 5.04
C ASP A 51 -10.15 -5.39 4.70
N LEU A 52 -10.31 -6.44 5.51
CA LEU A 52 -9.56 -7.70 5.42
C LEU A 52 -10.43 -8.92 5.72
N ILE A 53 -10.31 -9.99 4.92
CA ILE A 53 -10.96 -11.28 5.19
C ILE A 53 -9.89 -12.33 5.51
N PHE A 54 -10.07 -13.06 6.62
CA PHE A 54 -9.43 -14.35 6.86
C PHE A 54 -10.37 -15.42 6.34
N LEU A 55 -9.96 -16.17 5.32
CA LEU A 55 -10.86 -17.04 4.56
C LEU A 55 -10.27 -18.45 4.44
N ASP A 56 -10.95 -19.44 4.99
CA ASP A 56 -10.57 -20.82 4.75
C ASP A 56 -10.82 -21.21 3.28
N ILE A 57 -9.85 -21.88 2.68
CA ILE A 57 -9.99 -22.40 1.31
C ILE A 57 -10.97 -23.57 1.28
N ASN A 58 -10.91 -24.47 2.27
CA ASN A 58 -11.62 -25.75 2.25
C ASN A 58 -12.91 -25.73 3.05
N MET A 59 -13.91 -25.05 2.53
CA MET A 59 -15.23 -25.02 3.14
C MET A 59 -16.23 -25.92 2.39
N PRO A 60 -17.22 -26.52 3.08
CA PRO A 60 -18.29 -27.30 2.45
C PRO A 60 -19.11 -26.47 1.44
N ARG A 61 -19.57 -27.12 0.35
CA ARG A 61 -20.43 -26.56 -0.71
C ARG A 61 -19.76 -25.52 -1.63
N LEU A 62 -19.08 -24.54 -1.10
CA LEU A 62 -18.41 -23.48 -1.86
C LEU A 62 -17.04 -23.23 -1.23
N SER A 63 -15.97 -23.52 -1.96
CA SER A 63 -14.62 -23.25 -1.48
C SER A 63 -14.36 -21.75 -1.32
N GLY A 64 -13.47 -21.37 -0.38
CA GLY A 64 -13.12 -19.97 -0.17
C GLY A 64 -12.57 -19.30 -1.42
N MET A 65 -11.80 -20.02 -2.23
CA MET A 65 -11.32 -19.52 -3.53
C MET A 65 -12.46 -19.20 -4.50
N GLN A 66 -13.43 -20.10 -4.65
CA GLN A 66 -14.58 -19.89 -5.52
C GLN A 66 -15.46 -18.75 -5.01
N PHE A 67 -15.66 -18.70 -3.68
CA PHE A 67 -16.38 -17.60 -3.05
C PHE A 67 -15.70 -16.26 -3.33
N TYR A 68 -14.41 -16.13 -3.06
CA TYR A 68 -13.67 -14.90 -3.26
C TYR A 68 -13.69 -14.40 -4.72
N ARG A 69 -13.53 -15.32 -5.69
CA ARG A 69 -13.63 -15.01 -7.13
C ARG A 69 -15.03 -14.54 -7.56
N SER A 70 -16.07 -14.90 -6.81
CA SER A 70 -17.46 -14.48 -7.12
C SER A 70 -17.80 -13.07 -6.63
N LEU A 71 -16.97 -12.48 -5.78
CA LEU A 71 -17.19 -11.14 -5.23
C LEU A 71 -16.83 -10.07 -6.26
N VAL A 72 -17.67 -9.03 -6.33
CA VAL A 72 -17.40 -7.81 -7.08
C VAL A 72 -16.74 -6.83 -6.12
N ASP A 73 -15.53 -6.38 -6.41
CA ASP A 73 -14.72 -5.51 -5.54
C ASP A 73 -14.48 -6.12 -4.14
N PRO A 74 -13.78 -7.28 -4.06
CA PRO A 74 -13.57 -7.98 -2.80
C PRO A 74 -12.60 -7.22 -1.90
N PRO A 75 -12.77 -7.29 -0.55
CA PRO A 75 -11.76 -6.83 0.40
C PRO A 75 -10.44 -7.60 0.23
N ALA A 76 -9.36 -7.08 0.82
CA ALA A 76 -8.11 -7.83 0.88
C ALA A 76 -8.31 -9.18 1.58
N VAL A 77 -7.57 -10.22 1.16
CA VAL A 77 -7.74 -11.57 1.70
C VAL A 77 -6.42 -12.17 2.18
N ILE A 78 -6.48 -12.81 3.36
CA ILE A 78 -5.50 -13.75 3.84
C ILE A 78 -6.19 -15.12 3.88
N PHE A 79 -5.73 -16.03 3.04
CA PHE A 79 -6.28 -17.39 3.04
C PHE A 79 -5.71 -18.23 4.18
N THR A 80 -6.56 -19.09 4.75
CA THR A 80 -6.15 -20.16 5.65
C THR A 80 -6.37 -21.52 4.98
N THR A 81 -5.49 -22.49 5.16
CA THR A 81 -5.61 -23.80 4.51
C THR A 81 -4.83 -24.87 5.25
N ALA A 82 -5.33 -26.11 5.23
CA ALA A 82 -4.57 -27.28 5.70
C ALA A 82 -3.53 -27.76 4.67
N TYR A 83 -3.56 -27.29 3.42
CA TYR A 83 -2.75 -27.81 2.31
C TYR A 83 -1.79 -26.73 1.79
N ALA A 84 -0.49 -27.02 1.86
CA ALA A 84 0.56 -26.12 1.36
C ALA A 84 0.52 -25.93 -0.17
N GLU A 85 -0.07 -26.88 -0.90
CA GLU A 85 -0.21 -26.87 -2.36
C GLU A 85 -1.08 -25.70 -2.85
N HIS A 86 -2.12 -25.36 -2.11
CA HIS A 86 -2.99 -24.20 -2.44
C HIS A 86 -2.29 -22.85 -2.32
N ALA A 87 -1.22 -22.78 -1.53
CA ALA A 87 -0.38 -21.56 -1.52
C ALA A 87 0.37 -21.38 -2.85
N ALA A 88 0.59 -22.45 -3.62
CA ALA A 88 1.23 -22.39 -4.94
C ALA A 88 0.23 -22.10 -6.09
N GLU A 89 -1.03 -22.53 -5.95
CA GLU A 89 -2.11 -22.22 -6.92
C GLU A 89 -2.64 -20.78 -6.81
N GLY A 90 -2.26 -20.07 -5.77
CA GLY A 90 -2.71 -18.71 -5.45
C GLY A 90 -2.28 -17.61 -6.43
N PHE A 91 -1.57 -17.93 -7.50
CA PHE A 91 -1.12 -16.95 -8.50
C PHE A 91 -2.28 -16.30 -9.29
N ASP A 92 -3.47 -16.90 -9.29
CA ASP A 92 -4.65 -16.34 -9.99
C ASP A 92 -5.49 -15.39 -9.14
N VAL A 93 -5.20 -15.26 -7.84
CA VAL A 93 -5.89 -14.37 -6.90
C VAL A 93 -4.87 -13.49 -6.21
N ASN A 94 -5.07 -12.18 -6.24
CA ASN A 94 -4.18 -11.22 -5.59
C ASN A 94 -4.38 -11.24 -4.05
N ALA A 95 -4.02 -12.38 -3.41
CA ALA A 95 -4.09 -12.54 -1.97
C ALA A 95 -2.94 -11.81 -1.27
N VAL A 96 -3.22 -11.24 -0.11
CA VAL A 96 -2.19 -10.64 0.76
C VAL A 96 -1.21 -11.72 1.21
N ASP A 97 -1.74 -12.85 1.71
CA ASP A 97 -0.92 -13.95 2.19
C ASP A 97 -1.71 -15.26 2.32
N TYR A 98 -0.98 -16.36 2.65
CA TYR A 98 -1.52 -17.68 2.91
C TYR A 98 -1.00 -18.21 4.25
N LEU A 99 -1.89 -18.68 5.11
CA LEU A 99 -1.60 -19.28 6.41
C LEU A 99 -1.87 -20.78 6.35
N VAL A 100 -0.82 -21.58 6.35
CA VAL A 100 -0.94 -23.05 6.36
C VAL A 100 -1.15 -23.52 7.79
N LYS A 101 -2.28 -24.17 8.06
CA LYS A 101 -2.67 -24.72 9.37
C LYS A 101 -1.81 -25.97 9.72
N PRO A 102 -1.34 -26.10 10.97
CA PRO A 102 -1.43 -25.12 12.05
C PRO A 102 -0.40 -24.00 11.89
N PHE A 103 -0.80 -22.74 12.07
CA PHE A 103 0.10 -21.61 12.03
C PHE A 103 0.27 -20.97 13.41
N PRO A 104 1.51 -20.60 13.78
CA PRO A 104 1.76 -19.93 15.04
C PRO A 104 1.44 -18.43 14.96
N PHE A 105 1.33 -17.77 16.12
CA PHE A 105 0.96 -16.35 16.21
C PHE A 105 1.90 -15.40 15.49
N ASP A 106 3.21 -15.67 15.50
CA ASP A 106 4.20 -14.86 14.75
C ASP A 106 3.97 -14.90 13.24
N ARG A 107 3.50 -16.03 12.69
CA ARG A 107 3.14 -16.16 11.28
C ARG A 107 1.88 -15.38 10.94
N PHE A 108 0.89 -15.38 11.83
CA PHE A 108 -0.30 -14.55 11.74
C PHE A 108 0.06 -13.06 11.73
N ILE A 109 0.90 -12.60 12.69
CA ILE A 109 1.38 -11.21 12.75
C ILE A 109 2.06 -10.79 11.44
N LYS A 110 2.92 -11.64 10.87
CA LYS A 110 3.60 -11.35 9.59
C LYS A 110 2.61 -11.13 8.45
N ALA A 111 1.55 -11.94 8.37
CA ALA A 111 0.52 -11.80 7.36
C ALA A 111 -0.30 -10.50 7.52
N VAL A 112 -0.66 -10.17 8.78
CA VAL A 112 -1.38 -8.92 9.07
C VAL A 112 -0.52 -7.70 8.82
N ASN A 113 0.76 -7.70 9.21
CA ASN A 113 1.68 -6.61 8.92
C ASN A 113 1.87 -6.41 7.42
N LYS A 114 1.94 -7.49 6.64
CA LYS A 114 1.98 -7.40 5.18
C LYS A 114 0.74 -6.69 4.61
N PHE A 115 -0.45 -6.95 5.18
CA PHE A 115 -1.66 -6.21 4.84
C PHE A 115 -1.55 -4.73 5.23
N ILE A 116 -1.09 -4.44 6.44
CA ILE A 116 -0.89 -3.06 6.93
C ILE A 116 0.08 -2.33 6.02
N ASP A 117 1.23 -2.92 5.69
CA ASP A 117 2.21 -2.34 4.78
C ASP A 117 1.63 -2.07 3.39
N LEU A 118 0.75 -2.94 2.88
CA LEU A 118 0.05 -2.74 1.62
C LEU A 118 -1.00 -1.63 1.69
N THR A 119 -1.67 -1.45 2.84
CA THR A 119 -2.72 -0.44 3.03
C THR A 119 -2.17 0.90 3.54
N GLU A 120 -1.14 0.88 4.38
CA GLU A 120 -0.39 2.08 4.81
C GLU A 120 0.55 2.61 3.72
N SER A 121 0.89 1.77 2.76
CA SER A 121 1.39 2.21 1.46
C SER A 121 0.27 3.05 0.84
N LYS A 122 0.35 4.38 1.02
CA LYS A 122 -0.62 5.41 0.64
C LYS A 122 -1.33 5.08 -0.68
N PRO A 123 -2.63 5.43 -0.86
CA PRO A 123 -3.29 5.32 -2.16
C PRO A 123 -2.41 6.03 -3.20
N GLY A 124 -1.84 5.24 -4.12
CA GLY A 124 -0.84 5.71 -5.09
C GLY A 124 0.33 4.75 -5.33
N THR A 125 0.43 3.58 -4.63
CA THR A 125 1.60 2.68 -4.77
C THR A 125 1.64 1.92 -6.09
N ASP A 126 0.54 1.82 -6.81
CA ASP A 126 0.50 1.27 -8.16
C ASP A 126 0.61 2.34 -9.26
N GLU A 127 0.53 3.62 -8.90
CA GLU A 127 0.76 4.70 -9.85
C GLU A 127 2.23 4.73 -10.28
N TYR A 128 2.44 4.70 -11.57
CA TYR A 128 3.76 4.74 -12.16
C TYR A 128 3.80 5.72 -13.33
N ILE A 129 4.98 6.19 -13.64
CA ILE A 129 5.26 6.91 -14.88
C ILE A 129 6.24 6.10 -15.72
N LEU A 130 6.14 6.27 -17.04
CA LEU A 130 7.09 5.69 -17.97
C LEU A 130 8.12 6.75 -18.37
N LEU A 131 9.37 6.49 -18.02
CA LEU A 131 10.47 7.40 -18.29
C LEU A 131 11.45 6.77 -19.30
N MET A 132 11.78 7.51 -20.34
CA MET A 132 12.78 7.08 -21.31
C MET A 132 14.18 7.50 -20.82
N ALA A 133 15.01 6.54 -20.42
CA ALA A 133 16.40 6.75 -20.05
C ALA A 133 17.25 5.67 -20.69
N ASP A 134 18.47 6.01 -21.14
CA ASP A 134 19.42 5.08 -21.77
C ASP A 134 18.81 4.24 -22.90
N LYS A 135 17.96 4.87 -23.73
CA LYS A 135 17.20 4.22 -24.84
C LYS A 135 16.26 3.10 -24.39
N LYS A 136 15.90 3.04 -23.10
CA LYS A 136 14.97 2.08 -22.53
C LYS A 136 13.80 2.80 -21.87
N MET A 137 12.61 2.19 -21.92
CA MET A 137 11.44 2.64 -21.18
C MET A 137 11.46 2.03 -19.78
N HIS A 138 11.62 2.89 -18.78
CA HIS A 138 11.60 2.48 -17.37
C HIS A 138 10.24 2.72 -16.77
N LYS A 139 9.64 1.69 -16.15
CA LYS A 139 8.46 1.81 -15.30
C LYS A 139 8.94 2.27 -13.92
N VAL A 140 8.58 3.47 -13.52
CA VAL A 140 8.99 4.09 -12.26
C VAL A 140 7.76 4.32 -11.40
N TYR A 141 7.65 3.60 -10.30
CA TYR A 141 6.56 3.81 -9.34
C TYR A 141 6.71 5.16 -8.64
N LEU A 142 5.62 5.92 -8.54
CA LEU A 142 5.65 7.25 -7.93
C LEU A 142 6.12 7.20 -6.46
N SER A 143 5.75 6.15 -5.75
CA SER A 143 6.18 5.90 -4.37
C SER A 143 7.69 5.73 -4.20
N SER A 144 8.39 5.28 -5.26
CA SER A 144 9.85 5.09 -5.23
C SER A 144 10.64 6.38 -5.49
N ILE A 145 9.99 7.43 -6.02
CA ILE A 145 10.64 8.70 -6.36
C ILE A 145 10.88 9.50 -5.07
N LEU A 146 12.12 9.88 -4.85
CA LEU A 146 12.55 10.74 -3.76
C LEU A 146 12.41 12.21 -4.14
N PHE A 147 13.06 12.60 -5.22
CA PHE A 147 13.00 13.94 -5.79
C PHE A 147 13.48 13.94 -7.24
N ALA A 148 13.24 15.04 -7.94
CA ALA A 148 13.75 15.27 -9.29
C ALA A 148 14.54 16.58 -9.36
N GLU A 149 15.69 16.54 -10.07
CA GLU A 149 16.59 17.67 -10.29
C GLU A 149 16.63 18.03 -11.77
N GLY A 150 16.27 19.26 -12.10
CA GLY A 150 16.34 19.78 -13.46
C GLY A 150 17.75 20.26 -13.82
N MET A 151 18.25 19.79 -14.98
CA MET A 151 19.55 20.11 -15.53
C MET A 151 19.40 20.51 -17.02
N SER A 152 19.12 21.79 -17.29
CA SER A 152 18.83 22.26 -18.65
C SER A 152 17.77 21.42 -19.37
N ASP A 153 18.16 20.61 -20.34
CA ASP A 153 17.26 19.78 -21.16
C ASP A 153 17.02 18.38 -20.57
N TYR A 154 17.62 18.07 -19.43
CA TYR A 154 17.52 16.78 -18.76
C TYR A 154 16.97 16.94 -17.35
N VAL A 155 16.35 15.88 -16.86
CA VAL A 155 15.95 15.75 -15.47
C VAL A 155 16.57 14.48 -14.89
N LYS A 156 17.23 14.62 -13.74
CA LYS A 156 17.61 13.48 -12.90
C LYS A 156 16.46 13.13 -11.98
N VAL A 157 15.90 11.94 -12.12
CA VAL A 157 14.89 11.40 -11.22
C VAL A 157 15.58 10.46 -10.25
N HIS A 158 15.64 10.88 -8.98
CA HIS A 158 16.24 10.10 -7.90
C HIS A 158 15.17 9.19 -7.28
N THR A 159 15.42 7.89 -7.33
CA THR A 159 14.58 6.87 -6.69
C THR A 159 15.34 6.16 -5.58
N GLU A 160 14.64 5.39 -4.76
CA GLU A 160 15.27 4.55 -3.71
C GLU A 160 16.35 3.61 -4.24
N LYS A 161 16.24 3.18 -5.51
CA LYS A 161 17.12 2.14 -6.08
C LYS A 161 18.14 2.68 -7.06
N MET A 162 17.81 3.75 -7.80
CA MET A 162 18.64 4.26 -8.87
C MET A 162 18.33 5.72 -9.21
N THR A 163 19.24 6.38 -9.92
CA THR A 163 18.98 7.69 -10.52
C THR A 163 18.84 7.52 -12.03
N LEU A 164 17.74 8.04 -12.59
CA LEU A 164 17.47 8.03 -14.02
C LEU A 164 17.71 9.43 -14.61
N ILE A 165 18.42 9.50 -15.73
CA ILE A 165 18.62 10.75 -16.49
C ILE A 165 17.68 10.71 -17.69
N VAL A 166 16.72 11.62 -17.71
CA VAL A 166 15.62 11.64 -18.69
C VAL A 166 15.70 12.90 -19.53
N LEU A 167 15.62 12.78 -20.84
CA LEU A 167 15.60 13.93 -21.78
C LEU A 167 14.20 14.55 -21.76
N MET A 168 13.98 15.48 -20.83
CA MET A 168 12.76 16.29 -20.70
C MET A 168 13.01 17.49 -19.81
N THR A 169 12.12 18.48 -19.87
CA THR A 169 12.17 19.60 -18.94
C THR A 169 11.54 19.24 -17.60
N LEU A 170 11.98 19.91 -16.53
CA LEU A 170 11.39 19.73 -15.20
C LEU A 170 9.89 20.10 -15.17
N GLN A 171 9.46 21.06 -15.99
CA GLN A 171 8.06 21.43 -16.14
C GLN A 171 7.23 20.27 -16.71
N LYS A 172 7.74 19.62 -17.79
CA LYS A 172 7.04 18.48 -18.39
C LYS A 172 6.93 17.29 -17.42
N LEU A 173 7.96 17.07 -16.60
CA LEU A 173 7.88 16.07 -15.54
C LEU A 173 6.84 16.46 -14.48
N GLN A 174 6.79 17.74 -14.07
CA GLN A 174 5.81 18.24 -13.11
C GLN A 174 4.37 18.01 -13.57
N GLU A 175 4.08 18.15 -14.85
CA GLU A 175 2.75 17.90 -15.44
C GLU A 175 2.33 16.42 -15.39
N GLN A 176 3.31 15.50 -15.34
CA GLN A 176 3.06 14.06 -15.22
C GLN A 176 2.96 13.57 -13.77
N LEU A 177 3.41 14.36 -12.82
CA LEU A 177 3.44 14.00 -11.40
C LEU A 177 2.19 14.53 -10.68
N PRO A 178 1.48 13.71 -9.88
CA PRO A 178 0.32 14.16 -9.11
C PRO A 178 0.70 15.26 -8.11
N PRO A 179 0.04 16.43 -8.13
CA PRO A 179 0.36 17.56 -7.25
C PRO A 179 0.06 17.28 -5.77
N THR A 180 -0.71 16.23 -5.50
CA THR A 180 -1.00 15.72 -4.16
C THR A 180 0.20 15.02 -3.52
N HIS A 181 1.10 14.45 -4.33
CA HIS A 181 2.26 13.68 -3.87
C HIS A 181 3.58 14.40 -4.13
N PHE A 182 3.61 15.29 -5.11
CA PHE A 182 4.83 16.00 -5.51
C PHE A 182 4.64 17.50 -5.47
N LYS A 183 5.66 18.22 -5.04
CA LYS A 183 5.66 19.68 -5.01
C LYS A 183 6.97 20.23 -5.55
N ARG A 184 6.86 21.21 -6.44
CA ARG A 184 8.02 21.99 -6.88
C ARG A 184 8.37 23.00 -5.80
N ILE A 185 9.60 22.95 -5.31
CA ILE A 185 10.10 23.81 -4.22
C ILE A 185 11.27 24.72 -4.65
N HIS A 186 11.75 24.53 -5.87
CA HIS A 186 12.82 25.33 -6.44
C HIS A 186 12.70 25.34 -7.96
N ARG A 187 13.35 26.33 -8.63
CA ARG A 187 13.37 26.35 -10.10
C ARG A 187 13.91 25.06 -10.72
N SER A 188 14.77 24.33 -9.98
CA SER A 188 15.39 23.10 -10.41
C SER A 188 14.99 21.87 -9.61
N PHE A 189 14.07 21.94 -8.64
CA PHE A 189 13.75 20.78 -7.82
C PHE A 189 12.24 20.59 -7.63
N ILE A 190 11.83 19.32 -7.79
CA ILE A 190 10.53 18.78 -7.39
C ILE A 190 10.79 17.69 -6.35
N ILE A 191 10.07 17.70 -5.25
CA ILE A 191 10.21 16.71 -4.17
C ILE A 191 8.96 15.84 -4.04
N SER A 192 9.17 14.62 -3.55
CA SER A 192 8.09 13.77 -3.04
C SER A 192 7.72 14.21 -1.62
N LEU A 193 6.47 14.60 -1.42
CA LEU A 193 5.97 15.08 -0.12
C LEU A 193 5.94 13.98 0.94
N GLY A 194 5.75 12.74 0.51
CA GLY A 194 5.75 11.58 1.38
C GLY A 194 7.14 11.15 1.87
N ARG A 195 8.20 11.66 1.24
CA ARG A 195 9.60 11.36 1.57
C ARG A 195 10.29 12.49 2.32
N LEU A 196 9.58 13.59 2.58
CA LEU A 196 10.10 14.71 3.36
C LEU A 196 10.28 14.26 4.82
N GLU A 197 11.51 14.33 5.32
CA GLU A 197 11.84 13.99 6.71
C GLU A 197 11.71 15.22 7.60
N TYR A 198 12.40 16.29 7.26
CA TYR A 198 12.34 17.58 7.98
C TYR A 198 12.82 18.73 7.11
N ILE A 199 12.60 19.95 7.59
CA ILE A 199 13.07 21.19 6.99
C ILE A 199 14.14 21.79 7.90
N ASP A 200 15.31 22.05 7.34
CA ASP A 200 16.39 22.75 8.02
C ASP A 200 16.69 24.08 7.31
N GLY A 201 16.29 25.18 7.92
CA GLY A 201 16.44 26.52 7.37
C GLY A 201 15.80 26.68 5.97
N ASN A 202 16.62 26.70 4.94
CA ASN A 202 16.21 26.83 3.54
C ASN A 202 16.32 25.51 2.74
N PHE A 203 16.46 24.40 3.44
CA PHE A 203 16.60 23.09 2.82
C PHE A 203 15.51 22.14 3.29
N VAL A 204 15.07 21.27 2.37
CA VAL A 204 14.30 20.07 2.67
C VAL A 204 15.26 18.90 2.74
N VAL A 205 15.10 18.03 3.73
CA VAL A 205 15.90 16.79 3.85
C VAL A 205 15.05 15.60 3.45
N ILE A 206 15.58 14.79 2.52
CA ILE A 206 15.00 13.56 2.00
C ILE A 206 16.14 12.55 1.82
N ASP A 207 16.10 11.42 2.53
CA ASP A 207 17.09 10.34 2.43
C ASP A 207 18.54 10.87 2.40
N LYS A 208 18.90 11.69 3.39
CA LYS A 208 20.21 12.34 3.53
C LYS A 208 20.55 13.42 2.49
N HIS A 209 19.69 13.69 1.52
CA HIS A 209 19.87 14.76 0.55
C HIS A 209 19.31 16.07 1.08
N GLN A 210 20.11 17.14 1.02
CA GLN A 210 19.69 18.50 1.35
C GLN A 210 19.28 19.22 0.06
N ILE A 211 17.99 19.48 -0.12
CA ILE A 211 17.41 20.05 -1.34
C ILE A 211 17.02 21.50 -1.06
N PRO A 212 17.56 22.51 -1.79
CA PRO A 212 17.30 23.89 -1.49
C PRO A 212 15.85 24.29 -1.83
N ILE A 213 15.27 25.13 -0.96
CA ILE A 213 13.98 25.79 -1.21
C ILE A 213 14.27 27.15 -1.87
N GLY A 214 13.73 27.36 -3.07
CA GLY A 214 13.85 28.63 -3.77
C GLY A 214 13.08 29.74 -3.04
N GLN A 215 13.63 30.96 -3.01
CA GLN A 215 13.01 32.10 -2.31
C GLN A 215 11.56 32.36 -2.76
N THR A 216 11.29 32.27 -4.06
CA THR A 216 9.96 32.47 -4.65
C THR A 216 8.97 31.34 -4.32
N TYR A 217 9.46 30.14 -3.96
CA TYR A 217 8.64 28.97 -3.66
C TYR A 217 8.36 28.81 -2.16
N ARG A 218 9.16 29.47 -1.31
CA ARG A 218 9.18 29.19 0.13
C ARG A 218 7.86 29.48 0.82
N SER A 219 7.29 30.66 0.59
CA SER A 219 6.04 31.07 1.28
C SER A 219 4.88 30.14 0.92
N GLU A 220 4.74 29.85 -0.38
CA GLU A 220 3.70 28.95 -0.86
C GLU A 220 3.89 27.52 -0.30
N PHE A 221 5.13 27.03 -0.28
CA PHE A 221 5.44 25.69 0.21
C PHE A 221 5.15 25.53 1.71
N LEU A 222 5.56 26.49 2.55
CA LEU A 222 5.28 26.46 4.00
C LEU A 222 3.78 26.56 4.30
N THR A 223 3.05 27.42 3.60
CA THR A 223 1.59 27.53 3.72
C THR A 223 0.91 26.20 3.34
N PHE A 224 1.35 25.58 2.26
CA PHE A 224 0.85 24.28 1.82
C PHE A 224 1.05 23.19 2.88
N LEU A 225 2.21 23.11 3.51
CA LEU A 225 2.49 22.15 4.58
C LEU A 225 1.64 22.38 5.83
N GLN A 226 1.42 23.65 6.22
CA GLN A 226 0.57 24.00 7.36
C GLN A 226 -0.90 23.61 7.15
N GLN A 227 -1.40 23.73 5.93
CA GLN A 227 -2.77 23.31 5.59
C GLN A 227 -2.92 21.77 5.68
N ARG A 228 -1.89 21.02 5.35
CA ARG A 228 -1.88 19.55 5.40
C ARG A 228 -1.72 18.96 6.80
N SER A 229 -1.09 19.68 7.72
CA SER A 229 -0.90 19.22 9.11
C SER A 229 -2.12 19.43 10.00
N ARG A 230 -3.20 20.06 9.48
CA ARG A 230 -4.47 20.29 10.19
C ARG A 230 -5.59 19.32 9.81
N CYS A 231 -5.33 18.35 8.95
CA CYS A 231 -6.18 17.21 8.62
C CYS A 231 -5.56 15.91 9.18
#